data_d6a499bbfdb83e781397a93968df2ad1
#
_entry.id   d6a499bbfdb83e781397a93968df2ad1
#
_cell.length_a   1.000
_cell.length_b   1.000
_cell.length_c   1.000
_cell.angle_alpha   90.00
_cell.angle_beta   90.00
_cell.angle_gamma   90.00
#
_symmetry.space_group_name_H-M   'P 1'
#
loop_
_entity.id
_entity.type
_entity.pdbx_description
1 polymer ?
#
loop_
_entity_poly.entity_id
_entity_poly.type
_entity_poly.pdbx_seq_one_letter_code
_entity_poly.pdbx_strand_id
1 'polypeptide(L)'
;MQLSTKQIMEIIPHRQPFLLLDTIEELEPGVRAVGKKCVTYNEPFFAGHFPQEPVMPGVLILEALAQAGAVAILSQPENKGKLVLFGGIDGARFKGKVVPGDVLLLETQIIKVKGPIG
;
A
#
# COMPACT_ATOMS: atom_id res chain seq x y z
N MET A 1 -2.49 16.75 -2.13
CA MET A 1 -2.92 16.53 -0.73
C MET A 1 -2.04 15.47 -0.12
N GLN A 2 -1.54 15.72 1.07
CA GLN A 2 -0.69 14.77 1.79
C GLN A 2 -1.44 14.25 3.01
N LEU A 3 -1.16 13.00 3.38
CA LEU A 3 -1.77 12.37 4.55
C LEU A 3 -0.70 11.78 5.45
N SER A 4 -0.90 11.97 6.75
CA SER A 4 -0.09 11.31 7.79
C SER A 4 -0.57 9.87 8.00
N THR A 5 0.21 9.09 8.75
CA THR A 5 -0.19 7.73 9.14
C THR A 5 -1.57 7.73 9.80
N LYS A 6 -1.80 8.65 10.73
CA LYS A 6 -3.08 8.72 11.43
C LYS A 6 -4.25 8.99 10.48
N GLN A 7 -4.05 9.89 9.51
CA GLN A 7 -5.09 10.20 8.52
C GLN A 7 -5.36 9.00 7.61
N ILE A 8 -4.32 8.23 7.25
CA ILE A 8 -4.49 7.00 6.48
C ILE A 8 -5.36 6.02 7.27
N MET A 9 -5.11 5.88 8.56
CA MET A 9 -5.87 4.97 9.42
C MET A 9 -7.35 5.36 9.53
N GLU A 10 -7.69 6.61 9.28
CA GLU A 10 -9.08 7.06 9.24
C GLU A 10 -9.79 6.64 7.95
N ILE A 11 -9.04 6.29 6.91
CA ILE A 11 -9.57 5.98 5.58
C ILE A 11 -9.61 4.47 5.34
N ILE A 12 -8.54 3.75 5.65
CA ILE A 12 -8.49 2.30 5.44
C ILE A 12 -8.50 1.55 6.77
N PRO A 13 -9.05 0.31 6.79
CA PRO A 13 -9.18 -0.45 8.05
C PRO A 13 -7.91 -1.14 8.51
N HIS A 14 -6.91 -1.23 7.64
CA HIS A 14 -5.65 -1.92 7.93
C HIS A 14 -4.97 -1.34 9.18
N ARG A 15 -4.35 -2.21 9.98
CA ARG A 15 -3.64 -1.82 11.18
C ARG A 15 -2.34 -2.61 11.27
N GLN A 16 -1.44 -2.14 12.13
CA GLN A 16 -0.19 -2.84 12.39
C GLN A 16 -0.48 -4.31 12.78
N PRO A 17 0.25 -5.29 12.26
CA PRO A 17 1.47 -5.15 11.44
C PRO A 17 1.20 -5.13 9.93
N PHE A 18 -0.05 -5.11 9.51
CA PHE A 18 -0.40 -5.23 8.09
C PHE A 18 -0.63 -3.88 7.40
N LEU A 19 -0.59 -2.79 8.10
CA LEU A 19 -0.62 -1.46 7.49
C LEU A 19 0.77 -1.16 6.95
N LEU A 20 0.90 -1.08 5.61
CA LEU A 20 2.18 -0.97 4.94
C LEU A 20 2.44 0.42 4.34
N LEU A 21 1.71 1.43 4.81
CA LEU A 21 1.91 2.82 4.37
C LEU A 21 2.29 3.67 5.57
N ASP A 22 3.32 4.49 5.41
CA ASP A 22 3.69 5.48 6.43
C ASP A 22 2.99 6.81 6.16
N THR A 23 3.05 7.28 4.92
CA THR A 23 2.38 8.53 4.52
C THR A 23 1.79 8.38 3.12
N ILE A 24 0.92 9.30 2.77
CA ILE A 24 0.52 9.55 1.38
C ILE A 24 1.13 10.89 0.99
N GLU A 25 1.95 10.88 -0.05
CA GLU A 25 2.63 12.08 -0.53
C GLU A 25 1.77 12.88 -1.50
N GLU A 26 0.98 12.19 -2.33
CA GLU A 26 0.07 12.82 -3.28
C GLU A 26 -1.23 12.02 -3.32
N LEU A 27 -2.35 12.72 -3.37
CA LEU A 27 -3.66 12.07 -3.43
C LEU A 27 -4.62 12.89 -4.28
N GLU A 28 -5.19 12.23 -5.27
CA GLU A 28 -6.35 12.72 -6.01
C GLU A 28 -7.46 11.69 -5.80
N PRO A 29 -8.44 11.99 -4.91
CA PRO A 29 -9.49 11.00 -4.59
C PRO A 29 -10.18 10.44 -5.82
N GLY A 30 -10.26 9.11 -5.88
CA GLY A 30 -10.88 8.40 -6.99
C GLY A 30 -10.00 8.28 -8.23
N VAL A 31 -8.82 8.89 -8.26
CA VAL A 31 -7.94 8.94 -9.42
C VAL A 31 -6.61 8.26 -9.17
N ARG A 32 -5.83 8.77 -8.21
CA ARG A 32 -4.49 8.24 -7.96
C ARG A 32 -4.01 8.56 -6.55
N ALA A 33 -3.01 7.80 -6.13
CA ALA A 33 -2.30 8.07 -4.89
C ALA A 33 -0.83 7.71 -5.04
N VAL A 34 0.03 8.44 -4.35
CA VAL A 34 1.44 8.10 -4.19
C VAL A 34 1.68 7.90 -2.69
N GLY A 35 1.86 6.65 -2.30
CA GLY A 35 2.16 6.29 -0.92
C GLY A 35 3.65 6.22 -0.69
N LYS A 36 4.03 6.29 0.57
CA LYS A 36 5.42 6.16 0.99
C LYS A 36 5.51 5.15 2.10
N LYS A 37 6.44 4.20 1.97
CA LYS A 37 6.78 3.26 3.01
C LYS A 37 8.27 3.33 3.31
N CYS A 38 8.59 3.56 4.58
CA CYS A 38 9.97 3.47 5.06
C CYS A 38 10.23 2.03 5.46
N VAL A 39 11.15 1.36 4.78
CA VAL A 39 11.47 -0.04 5.05
C VAL A 39 12.53 -0.10 6.13
N THR A 40 12.21 -0.72 7.26
CA THR A 40 13.11 -0.84 8.38
C THR A 40 13.35 -2.31 8.75
N TYR A 41 14.52 -2.60 9.29
CA TYR A 41 14.84 -3.96 9.73
C TYR A 41 13.94 -4.43 10.88
N ASN A 42 13.29 -3.51 11.53
CA ASN A 42 12.40 -3.77 12.64
C ASN A 42 11.08 -4.46 12.24
N GLU A 43 10.87 -4.70 10.96
CA GLU A 43 9.64 -5.32 10.50
C GLU A 43 9.69 -6.83 10.63
N PRO A 44 8.59 -7.46 11.12
CA PRO A 44 8.61 -8.90 11.45
C PRO A 44 8.97 -9.83 10.30
N PHE A 45 8.60 -9.49 9.07
CA PHE A 45 8.84 -10.39 7.95
C PHE A 45 10.33 -10.59 7.64
N PHE A 46 11.21 -9.70 8.05
CA PHE A 46 12.64 -9.89 7.80
C PHE A 46 13.25 -11.02 8.63
N ALA A 47 12.61 -11.42 9.72
CA ALA A 47 13.09 -12.53 10.51
C ALA A 47 13.06 -13.85 9.72
N GLY A 48 12.14 -13.97 8.78
CA GLY A 48 11.98 -15.18 7.97
C GLY A 48 12.36 -15.03 6.50
N HIS A 49 12.50 -13.80 6.00
CA HIS A 49 12.67 -13.57 4.56
C HIS A 49 13.82 -12.59 4.26
N PHE A 50 15.04 -12.83 4.55
CA PHE A 50 15.64 -14.04 5.09
C PHE A 50 16.61 -13.68 6.22
N PRO A 51 16.89 -14.54 7.18
CA PRO A 51 17.75 -14.19 8.31
C PRO A 51 19.11 -13.65 7.94
N GLN A 52 19.74 -14.20 6.88
CA GLN A 52 21.08 -13.78 6.46
C GLN A 52 21.08 -12.71 5.36
N GLU A 53 19.95 -12.51 4.69
CA GLU A 53 19.79 -11.50 3.66
C GLU A 53 18.37 -10.97 3.72
N PRO A 54 18.11 -9.91 4.50
CA PRO A 54 16.76 -9.40 4.63
C PRO A 54 16.29 -8.70 3.35
N VAL A 55 15.21 -9.21 2.79
CA VAL A 55 14.59 -8.70 1.57
C VAL A 55 13.09 -8.62 1.79
N MET A 56 12.48 -7.49 1.44
CA MET A 56 11.04 -7.35 1.56
C MET A 56 10.34 -8.28 0.55
N PRO A 57 9.41 -9.14 1.00
CA PRO A 57 8.69 -10.01 0.08
C PRO A 57 7.94 -9.20 -0.98
N GLY A 58 8.07 -9.61 -2.25
CA GLY A 58 7.42 -8.91 -3.37
C GLY A 58 5.91 -8.86 -3.23
N VAL A 59 5.30 -9.91 -2.68
CA VAL A 59 3.85 -9.93 -2.45
C VAL A 59 3.40 -8.85 -1.47
N LEU A 60 4.27 -8.46 -0.52
CA LEU A 60 3.95 -7.37 0.41
C LEU A 60 4.12 -6.01 -0.26
N ILE A 61 5.00 -5.88 -1.24
CA ILE A 61 5.09 -4.65 -2.04
C ILE A 61 3.79 -4.47 -2.83
N LEU A 62 3.26 -5.54 -3.40
CA LEU A 62 1.96 -5.50 -4.09
C LEU A 62 0.84 -5.12 -3.13
N GLU A 63 0.86 -5.66 -1.91
CA GLU A 63 -0.13 -5.31 -0.91
C GLU A 63 -0.03 -3.83 -0.53
N ALA A 64 1.19 -3.29 -0.38
CA ALA A 64 1.39 -1.87 -0.09
C ALA A 64 0.83 -1.00 -1.22
N LEU A 65 1.06 -1.39 -2.48
CA LEU A 65 0.49 -0.69 -3.63
C LEU A 65 -1.04 -0.74 -3.60
N ALA A 66 -1.61 -1.90 -3.26
CA ALA A 66 -3.06 -2.06 -3.14
C ALA A 66 -3.63 -1.17 -2.03
N GLN A 67 -2.91 -1.03 -0.92
CA GLN A 67 -3.35 -0.15 0.16
C GLN A 67 -3.35 1.32 -0.28
N ALA A 68 -2.35 1.75 -1.04
CA ALA A 68 -2.33 3.11 -1.60
C ALA A 68 -3.53 3.31 -2.55
N GLY A 69 -3.84 2.32 -3.37
CA GLY A 69 -5.02 2.36 -4.23
C GLY A 69 -6.32 2.41 -3.44
N ALA A 70 -6.38 1.65 -2.34
CA ALA A 70 -7.54 1.67 -1.46
C ALA A 70 -7.74 3.06 -0.84
N VAL A 71 -6.66 3.75 -0.46
CA VAL A 71 -6.75 5.12 0.03
C VAL A 71 -7.38 6.03 -1.03
N ALA A 72 -6.94 5.89 -2.29
CA ALA A 72 -7.50 6.70 -3.38
C ALA A 72 -9.01 6.48 -3.55
N ILE A 73 -9.47 5.23 -3.45
CA ILE A 73 -10.89 4.91 -3.60
C ILE A 73 -11.69 5.32 -2.38
N LEU A 74 -11.23 4.96 -1.19
CA LEU A 74 -11.98 5.14 0.05
C LEU A 74 -11.94 6.57 0.60
N SER A 75 -11.07 7.41 0.05
CA SER A 75 -11.06 8.83 0.40
C SER A 75 -12.24 9.59 -0.22
N GLN A 76 -12.92 8.99 -1.19
CA GLN A 76 -14.15 9.56 -1.75
C GLN A 76 -15.30 9.40 -0.75
N PRO A 77 -16.10 10.45 -0.50
CA PRO A 77 -17.18 10.38 0.50
C PRO A 77 -18.16 9.24 0.27
N GLU A 78 -18.51 8.93 -0.96
CA GLU A 78 -19.45 7.87 -1.31
C GLU A 78 -18.92 6.46 -1.01
N ASN A 79 -17.61 6.33 -0.81
CA ASN A 79 -16.98 5.03 -0.53
C ASN A 79 -16.51 4.88 0.90
N LYS A 80 -16.73 5.88 1.72
CA LYS A 80 -16.26 5.87 3.12
C LYS A 80 -16.80 4.66 3.86
N GLY A 81 -15.90 3.94 4.53
CA GLY A 81 -16.26 2.78 5.35
C GLY A 81 -16.40 1.47 4.60
N LYS A 82 -16.26 1.46 3.27
CA LYS A 82 -16.29 0.22 2.50
C LYS A 82 -14.99 -0.54 2.66
N LEU A 83 -15.04 -1.85 2.39
CA LEU A 83 -13.85 -2.70 2.35
C LEU A 83 -13.40 -2.90 0.91
N VAL A 84 -12.09 -2.85 0.70
CA VAL A 84 -11.47 -3.16 -0.59
C VAL A 84 -10.65 -4.43 -0.42
N LEU A 85 -10.99 -5.47 -1.18
CA LEU A 85 -10.32 -6.75 -1.12
C LEU A 85 -9.56 -7.03 -2.42
N PHE A 86 -8.43 -7.72 -2.28
CA PHE A 86 -7.64 -8.14 -3.44
C PHE A 86 -8.41 -9.21 -4.21
N GLY A 87 -8.76 -8.91 -5.47
CA GLY A 87 -9.47 -9.87 -6.33
C GLY A 87 -8.55 -10.65 -7.24
N GLY A 88 -7.36 -10.12 -7.53
CA GLY A 88 -6.42 -10.79 -8.41
C GLY A 88 -5.26 -9.90 -8.80
N ILE A 89 -4.22 -10.51 -9.35
CA ILE A 89 -3.01 -9.83 -9.79
C ILE A 89 -2.55 -10.46 -11.10
N ASP A 90 -2.34 -9.61 -12.10
CA ASP A 90 -1.86 -10.05 -13.40
C ASP A 90 -0.57 -9.32 -13.77
N GLY A 91 0.40 -10.06 -14.33
CA GLY A 91 1.61 -9.48 -14.89
C GLY A 91 2.56 -8.82 -13.92
N ALA A 92 2.55 -9.20 -12.66
CA ALA A 92 3.45 -8.64 -11.67
C ALA A 92 4.89 -9.11 -11.90
N ARG A 93 5.86 -8.17 -11.79
CA ARG A 93 7.28 -8.47 -11.94
C ARG A 93 8.09 -7.73 -10.90
N PHE A 94 9.13 -8.37 -10.39
CA PHE A 94 10.01 -7.81 -9.38
C PHE A 94 11.43 -7.77 -9.94
N LYS A 95 11.93 -6.57 -10.25
CA LYS A 95 13.22 -6.39 -10.93
C LYS A 95 14.37 -6.02 -10.01
N GLY A 96 14.10 -5.78 -8.75
CA GLY A 96 15.12 -5.40 -7.78
C GLY A 96 14.72 -5.81 -6.38
N LYS A 97 15.70 -5.80 -5.49
CA LYS A 97 15.48 -6.12 -4.09
C LYS A 97 15.11 -4.85 -3.32
N VAL A 98 14.20 -4.99 -2.35
CA VAL A 98 13.91 -3.94 -1.38
C VAL A 98 14.45 -4.43 -0.04
N VAL A 99 15.34 -3.65 0.55
CA VAL A 99 16.06 -4.03 1.76
C VAL A 99 15.86 -2.97 2.83
N PRO A 100 16.14 -3.30 4.11
CA PRO A 100 16.05 -2.31 5.19
C PRO A 100 16.89 -1.06 4.87
N GLY A 101 16.32 0.09 5.12
CA GLY A 101 16.92 1.39 4.78
C GLY A 101 16.36 2.01 3.52
N ASP A 102 15.67 1.24 2.69
CA ASP A 102 15.04 1.77 1.50
C ASP A 102 13.77 2.54 1.83
N VAL A 103 13.43 3.49 0.96
CA VAL A 103 12.16 4.20 1.00
C VAL A 103 11.42 3.88 -0.29
N LEU A 104 10.23 3.31 -0.17
CA LEU A 104 9.40 3.00 -1.32
C LEU A 104 8.42 4.14 -1.60
N LEU A 105 8.38 4.58 -2.84
CA LEU A 105 7.29 5.42 -3.34
C LEU A 105 6.36 4.53 -4.14
N LEU A 106 5.10 4.47 -3.70
CA LEU A 106 4.12 3.51 -4.19
C LEU A 106 3.06 4.27 -4.98
N GLU A 107 3.25 4.35 -6.29
CA GLU A 107 2.35 5.08 -7.16
C GLU A 107 1.27 4.15 -7.69
N THR A 108 0.01 4.51 -7.48
CA THR A 108 -1.13 3.76 -7.98
C THR A 108 -2.10 4.69 -8.71
N GLN A 109 -2.76 4.15 -9.70
CA GLN A 109 -3.76 4.87 -10.48
C GLN A 109 -5.00 4.02 -10.66
N ILE A 110 -6.16 4.62 -10.47
CA ILE A 110 -7.43 3.94 -10.67
C ILE A 110 -7.73 3.94 -12.16
N ILE A 111 -7.75 2.76 -12.77
CA ILE A 111 -8.03 2.63 -14.20
C ILE A 111 -9.53 2.50 -14.45
N LYS A 112 -10.20 1.66 -13.63
CA LYS A 112 -11.60 1.36 -13.83
C LYS A 112 -12.23 0.85 -12.54
N VAL A 113 -13.45 1.29 -12.27
CA VAL A 113 -14.24 0.80 -11.14
C VAL A 113 -15.53 0.20 -11.71
N LYS A 114 -15.82 -1.07 -11.36
CA LYS A 114 -17.02 -1.78 -11.84
C LYS A 114 -17.91 -2.16 -10.67
N GLY A 115 -18.87 -1.30 -10.34
CA GLY A 115 -19.84 -1.59 -9.30
C GLY A 115 -19.17 -2.06 -8.01
N PRO A 116 -19.68 -3.14 -7.37
CA PRO A 116 -19.12 -3.60 -6.10
C PRO A 116 -17.78 -4.35 -6.25
N ILE A 117 -17.40 -4.69 -7.45
CA ILE A 117 -16.16 -5.45 -7.69
C ILE A 117 -14.97 -4.51 -7.92
N GLY A 118 -15.21 -3.38 -8.50
CA GLY A 118 -14.22 -2.31 -8.69
C GLY A 118 -13.04 -2.60 -9.57
#